data_4ba66a182a5c0ded2dfd982f1fe2273a
#
_entry.id   4ba66a182a5c0ded2dfd982f1fe2273a
#
_cell.length_a   1.000
_cell.length_b   1.000
_cell.length_c   1.000
_cell.angle_alpha   90.00
_cell.angle_beta   90.00
_cell.angle_gamma   90.00
#
_symmetry.space_group_name_H-M   'P 1'
#
loop_
_entity.id
_entity.type
_entity.pdbx_description
1 polymer ?
#
loop_
_entity_poly.entity_id
_entity_poly.type
_entity_poly.pdbx_seq_one_letter_code
_entity_poly.pdbx_strand_id
1 'polypeptide(L)'
;GLGDVYKRQQQYVASLTKLMTALLLLESGKDLNGEVTVPTALTQEFRDIQNANGTTMGLRIGETVRRIDLLNAMLIVSANDAASVIAYDVGGSVLDFVKQMNARAQELGCTGTNFTCAHGLFDYGNVSTAQDLAKIAAACAANQTFAQVAGTASYVLPATNLRKAERTISSSNSLMNSESANYREYVRWVKGGFTTLAGRCIVAFAEKNGHTYGLVILGCDTPDHLFTECDDLFDWAFESFADRPLVDTQTEITTVALTKCRTEPTVALYAAAPVSGYGHADDIVTYSFDLPESIAATVKSGSVVGTATVYLDGDEVGTVDLVTHREYVSDFRTDMKATALLLCALVLILFAMMVLTLAAGGGSLSLKKRRHRR
;
A
#
# COMPACT_ATOMS: atom_id res chain seq x y z
N GLY A 1 -16.60 -5.61 8.35
CA GLY A 1 -17.26 -4.74 9.34
C GLY A 1 -18.32 -3.84 8.73
N LEU A 2 -19.06 -3.08 9.57
CA LEU A 2 -20.08 -2.12 9.09
C LEU A 2 -19.53 -1.13 8.06
N GLY A 3 -18.27 -0.74 8.15
CA GLY A 3 -17.60 0.13 7.18
C GLY A 3 -17.58 -0.43 5.75
N ASP A 4 -17.58 -1.74 5.56
CA ASP A 4 -17.55 -2.34 4.23
C ASP A 4 -18.85 -2.17 3.43
N VAL A 5 -19.97 -2.03 4.10
CA VAL A 5 -21.28 -1.83 3.46
C VAL A 5 -21.44 -0.37 3.05
N TYR A 6 -21.16 0.55 3.97
CA TYR A 6 -21.41 1.98 3.76
C TYR A 6 -20.36 2.67 2.86
N LYS A 7 -19.12 2.20 2.83
CA LYS A 7 -18.06 2.81 2.00
C LYS A 7 -18.36 2.79 0.49
N ARG A 8 -19.28 1.92 0.03
CA ARG A 8 -19.70 1.80 -1.38
C ARG A 8 -21.06 2.42 -1.68
N GLN A 9 -21.73 2.98 -0.67
CA GLN A 9 -23.00 3.66 -0.86
C GLN A 9 -22.80 5.00 -1.55
N GLN A 10 -23.54 5.26 -2.63
CA GLN A 10 -23.52 6.55 -3.30
C GLN A 10 -24.11 7.64 -2.39
N GLN A 11 -23.43 8.75 -2.32
CA GLN A 11 -23.80 9.93 -1.55
C GLN A 11 -23.55 11.19 -2.38
N TYR A 12 -24.23 12.28 -2.02
CA TYR A 12 -23.88 13.61 -2.49
C TYR A 12 -22.58 14.05 -1.83
N VAL A 13 -21.64 14.59 -2.61
CA VAL A 13 -20.29 14.85 -2.13
C VAL A 13 -19.93 16.33 -2.01
N ALA A 14 -20.87 17.19 -2.37
CA ALA A 14 -20.66 18.64 -2.31
C ALA A 14 -19.30 19.05 -2.92
N SER A 15 -18.60 19.99 -2.27
CA SER A 15 -17.31 20.51 -2.74
C SER A 15 -16.15 19.53 -2.74
N LEU A 16 -16.33 18.26 -2.33
CA LEU A 16 -15.31 17.23 -2.55
C LEU A 16 -15.11 16.93 -4.04
N THR A 17 -16.10 17.26 -4.89
CA THR A 17 -16.00 17.27 -6.36
C THR A 17 -14.73 18.01 -6.85
N LYS A 18 -14.33 19.07 -6.16
CA LYS A 18 -13.16 19.89 -6.50
C LYS A 18 -11.82 19.16 -6.39
N LEU A 19 -11.79 18.01 -5.73
CA LEU A 19 -10.60 17.14 -5.74
C LEU A 19 -10.30 16.65 -7.17
N MET A 20 -11.32 16.18 -7.90
CA MET A 20 -11.16 15.77 -9.30
C MET A 20 -10.83 16.98 -10.20
N THR A 21 -11.42 18.13 -9.95
CA THR A 21 -11.12 19.36 -10.70
C THR A 21 -9.66 19.79 -10.52
N ALA A 22 -9.14 19.72 -9.30
CA ALA A 22 -7.74 20.00 -9.02
C ALA A 22 -6.81 18.97 -9.67
N LEU A 23 -7.15 17.69 -9.57
CA LEU A 23 -6.37 16.60 -10.16
C LEU A 23 -6.22 16.81 -11.68
N LEU A 24 -7.30 17.05 -12.39
CA LEU A 24 -7.28 17.27 -13.84
C LEU A 24 -6.51 18.53 -14.26
N LEU A 25 -6.60 19.63 -13.49
CA LEU A 25 -5.77 20.80 -13.75
C LEU A 25 -4.27 20.44 -13.64
N LEU A 26 -3.89 19.73 -12.59
CA LEU A 26 -2.49 19.35 -12.35
C LEU A 26 -1.97 18.33 -13.36
N GLU A 27 -2.82 17.42 -13.83
CA GLU A 27 -2.50 16.43 -14.86
C GLU A 27 -2.53 17.00 -16.28
N SER A 28 -3.13 18.19 -16.50
CA SER A 28 -3.26 18.81 -17.81
C SER A 28 -1.94 19.26 -18.46
N GLY A 29 -0.87 19.35 -17.68
CA GLY A 29 0.43 19.87 -18.12
C GLY A 29 0.46 21.38 -18.37
N LYS A 30 -0.64 22.11 -18.08
CA LYS A 30 -0.67 23.57 -18.23
C LYS A 30 0.23 24.24 -17.19
N ASP A 31 0.94 25.28 -17.61
CA ASP A 31 1.72 26.12 -16.71
C ASP A 31 0.78 26.77 -15.67
N LEU A 32 1.00 26.45 -14.40
CA LEU A 32 0.23 26.98 -13.27
C LEU A 32 0.44 28.50 -13.06
N ASN A 33 1.57 29.03 -13.44
CA ASN A 33 1.86 30.46 -13.42
C ASN A 33 1.31 31.18 -14.65
N GLY A 34 0.88 30.42 -15.67
CA GLY A 34 0.24 30.98 -16.86
C GLY A 34 -1.13 31.56 -16.53
N GLU A 35 -1.45 32.66 -17.19
CA GLU A 35 -2.69 33.41 -17.01
C GLU A 35 -3.85 32.80 -17.81
N VAL A 36 -5.04 32.97 -17.28
CA VAL A 36 -6.33 32.69 -17.93
C VAL A 36 -7.26 33.86 -17.74
N THR A 37 -7.94 34.26 -18.82
CA THR A 37 -8.99 35.30 -18.79
C THR A 37 -10.35 34.64 -18.66
N VAL A 38 -11.13 35.04 -17.66
CA VAL A 38 -12.49 34.52 -17.41
C VAL A 38 -13.37 34.78 -18.64
N PRO A 39 -13.85 33.76 -19.34
CA PRO A 39 -14.58 33.93 -20.60
C PRO A 39 -16.02 34.33 -20.37
N THR A 40 -16.59 35.01 -21.36
CA THR A 40 -18.05 35.41 -21.34
C THR A 40 -18.97 34.20 -21.31
N ALA A 41 -18.51 33.04 -21.81
CA ALA A 41 -19.24 31.78 -21.77
C ALA A 41 -19.64 31.35 -20.36
N LEU A 42 -18.92 31.78 -19.31
CA LEU A 42 -19.23 31.47 -17.90
C LEU A 42 -20.23 32.44 -17.25
N THR A 43 -20.81 33.38 -18.00
CA THR A 43 -21.74 34.37 -17.42
C THR A 43 -22.95 33.69 -16.75
N GLN A 44 -23.54 32.68 -17.39
CA GLN A 44 -24.70 31.99 -16.81
C GLN A 44 -24.27 31.11 -15.63
N GLU A 45 -23.18 30.39 -15.75
CA GLU A 45 -22.59 29.59 -14.69
C GLU A 45 -22.36 30.42 -13.40
N PHE A 46 -21.79 31.61 -13.54
CA PHE A 46 -21.56 32.51 -12.39
C PHE A 46 -22.86 33.00 -11.75
N ARG A 47 -23.91 33.25 -12.54
CA ARG A 47 -25.23 33.56 -12.03
C ARG A 47 -25.85 32.41 -11.25
N ASP A 48 -25.71 31.18 -11.76
CA ASP A 48 -26.23 29.96 -11.14
C ASP A 48 -25.51 29.69 -9.81
N ILE A 49 -24.18 29.84 -9.77
CA ILE A 49 -23.40 29.80 -8.55
C ILE A 49 -23.87 30.82 -7.52
N GLN A 50 -24.13 32.08 -7.95
CA GLN A 50 -24.62 33.16 -7.08
C GLN A 50 -26.01 32.86 -6.56
N ASN A 51 -26.95 32.43 -7.41
CA ASN A 51 -28.31 32.07 -7.03
C ASN A 51 -28.37 30.92 -6.02
N ALA A 52 -27.42 29.98 -6.11
CA ALA A 52 -27.24 28.87 -5.17
C ALA A 52 -26.49 29.28 -3.89
N ASN A 53 -26.16 30.55 -3.70
CA ASN A 53 -25.30 31.05 -2.61
C ASN A 53 -23.96 30.31 -2.52
N GLY A 54 -23.41 29.91 -3.66
CA GLY A 54 -22.14 29.20 -3.72
C GLY A 54 -20.97 30.10 -3.32
N THR A 55 -20.03 29.56 -2.55
CA THR A 55 -18.78 30.26 -2.20
C THR A 55 -17.97 30.59 -3.44
N THR A 56 -17.46 31.84 -3.52
CA THR A 56 -16.67 32.33 -4.65
C THR A 56 -15.44 33.10 -4.17
N MET A 57 -14.43 33.23 -5.01
CA MET A 57 -13.37 34.22 -4.83
C MET A 57 -13.75 35.58 -5.44
N GLY A 58 -14.92 35.68 -6.06
CA GLY A 58 -15.50 36.89 -6.63
C GLY A 58 -14.89 37.26 -7.99
N LEU A 59 -14.65 36.28 -8.86
CA LEU A 59 -14.19 36.53 -10.22
C LEU A 59 -15.21 37.29 -11.05
N ARG A 60 -14.72 38.04 -12.02
CA ARG A 60 -15.52 38.78 -12.98
C ARG A 60 -15.24 38.35 -14.41
N ILE A 61 -16.23 38.39 -15.26
CA ILE A 61 -16.01 38.16 -16.70
C ILE A 61 -14.97 39.15 -17.24
N GLY A 62 -13.98 38.66 -17.98
CA GLY A 62 -12.84 39.44 -18.48
C GLY A 62 -11.71 39.65 -17.45
N GLU A 63 -11.84 39.16 -16.23
CA GLU A 63 -10.72 39.17 -15.26
C GLU A 63 -9.65 38.15 -15.65
N THR A 64 -8.39 38.59 -15.61
CA THR A 64 -7.22 37.73 -15.94
C THR A 64 -6.51 37.37 -14.64
N VAL A 65 -6.34 36.05 -14.40
CA VAL A 65 -5.77 35.49 -13.18
C VAL A 65 -4.85 34.33 -13.53
N ARG A 66 -3.90 34.00 -12.66
CA ARG A 66 -3.05 32.82 -12.86
C ARG A 66 -3.78 31.54 -12.46
N ARG A 67 -3.46 30.42 -13.10
CA ARG A 67 -4.01 29.10 -12.74
C ARG A 67 -3.71 28.72 -11.30
N ILE A 68 -2.51 29.05 -10.79
CA ILE A 68 -2.17 28.79 -9.38
C ILE A 68 -3.06 29.57 -8.41
N ASP A 69 -3.49 30.79 -8.74
CA ASP A 69 -4.39 31.59 -7.92
C ASP A 69 -5.80 30.97 -7.88
N LEU A 70 -6.26 30.43 -9.02
CA LEU A 70 -7.51 29.68 -9.09
C LEU A 70 -7.45 28.39 -8.26
N LEU A 71 -6.34 27.63 -8.34
CA LEU A 71 -6.16 26.40 -7.58
C LEU A 71 -6.17 26.68 -6.08
N ASN A 72 -5.43 27.71 -5.62
CA ASN A 72 -5.43 28.12 -4.22
C ASN A 72 -6.82 28.53 -3.76
N ALA A 73 -7.52 29.38 -4.50
CA ALA A 73 -8.87 29.80 -4.13
C ALA A 73 -9.87 28.62 -4.09
N MET A 74 -9.77 27.72 -5.05
CA MET A 74 -10.62 26.53 -5.10
C MET A 74 -10.39 25.58 -3.91
N LEU A 75 -9.16 25.38 -3.49
CA LEU A 75 -8.84 24.45 -2.40
C LEU A 75 -8.97 25.08 -1.02
N ILE A 76 -8.53 26.34 -0.83
CA ILE A 76 -8.49 27.01 0.47
C ILE A 76 -9.89 27.50 0.90
N VAL A 77 -10.59 28.25 0.03
CA VAL A 77 -11.91 28.80 0.35
C VAL A 77 -13.04 28.11 -0.42
N SER A 78 -12.74 27.03 -1.12
CA SER A 78 -13.74 26.25 -1.86
C SER A 78 -14.46 27.04 -2.98
N ALA A 79 -13.77 28.00 -3.62
CA ALA A 79 -14.33 28.91 -4.62
C ALA A 79 -14.91 28.13 -5.83
N ASN A 80 -16.22 28.27 -6.08
CA ASN A 80 -16.91 27.58 -7.18
C ASN A 80 -16.62 28.25 -8.52
N ASP A 81 -16.54 29.59 -8.56
CA ASP A 81 -16.17 30.35 -9.75
C ASP A 81 -14.76 29.98 -10.25
N ALA A 82 -13.81 29.78 -9.34
CA ALA A 82 -12.47 29.30 -9.69
C ALA A 82 -12.51 27.89 -10.31
N ALA A 83 -13.32 26.98 -9.77
CA ALA A 83 -13.50 25.63 -10.32
C ALA A 83 -14.09 25.67 -11.75
N SER A 84 -15.08 26.53 -12.01
CA SER A 84 -15.67 26.67 -13.34
C SER A 84 -14.69 27.27 -14.36
N VAL A 85 -13.83 28.24 -13.94
CA VAL A 85 -12.78 28.78 -14.81
C VAL A 85 -11.74 27.72 -15.14
N ILE A 86 -11.29 26.94 -14.15
CA ILE A 86 -10.38 25.80 -14.38
C ILE A 86 -11.01 24.81 -15.38
N ALA A 87 -12.28 24.46 -15.16
CA ALA A 87 -12.99 23.53 -16.04
C ALA A 87 -13.03 24.02 -17.49
N TYR A 88 -13.33 25.31 -17.69
CA TYR A 88 -13.34 25.89 -19.02
C TYR A 88 -11.96 25.96 -19.65
N ASP A 89 -10.94 26.34 -18.89
CA ASP A 89 -9.55 26.47 -19.37
C ASP A 89 -8.96 25.11 -19.77
N VAL A 90 -9.21 24.06 -18.97
CA VAL A 90 -8.66 22.72 -19.23
C VAL A 90 -9.50 21.97 -20.25
N GLY A 91 -10.82 22.02 -20.15
CA GLY A 91 -11.74 21.24 -20.99
C GLY A 91 -12.17 21.92 -22.28
N GLY A 92 -11.96 23.24 -22.42
CA GLY A 92 -12.52 24.05 -23.51
C GLY A 92 -14.00 24.39 -23.30
N SER A 93 -14.71 23.60 -22.50
CA SER A 93 -16.06 23.89 -21.97
C SER A 93 -16.22 23.18 -20.62
N VAL A 94 -17.15 23.67 -19.78
CA VAL A 94 -17.48 22.99 -18.51
C VAL A 94 -18.02 21.58 -18.77
N LEU A 95 -18.84 21.41 -19.81
CA LEU A 95 -19.41 20.12 -20.19
C LEU A 95 -18.35 19.10 -20.60
N ASP A 96 -17.39 19.49 -21.41
CA ASP A 96 -16.34 18.58 -21.87
C ASP A 96 -15.34 18.27 -20.74
N PHE A 97 -15.12 19.22 -19.84
CA PHE A 97 -14.36 18.98 -18.63
C PHE A 97 -15.04 17.94 -17.72
N VAL A 98 -16.35 18.01 -17.52
CA VAL A 98 -17.13 17.03 -16.75
C VAL A 98 -17.01 15.62 -17.37
N LYS A 99 -16.99 15.50 -18.71
CA LYS A 99 -16.72 14.22 -19.36
C LYS A 99 -15.31 13.70 -19.02
N GLN A 100 -14.30 14.59 -19.00
CA GLN A 100 -12.94 14.21 -18.57
C GLN A 100 -12.91 13.80 -17.10
N MET A 101 -13.63 14.48 -16.20
CA MET A 101 -13.74 14.07 -14.78
C MET A 101 -14.29 12.66 -14.65
N ASN A 102 -15.35 12.31 -15.39
CA ASN A 102 -15.94 10.98 -15.33
C ASN A 102 -15.04 9.92 -15.97
N ALA A 103 -14.36 10.23 -17.07
CA ALA A 103 -13.37 9.34 -17.65
C ALA A 103 -12.21 9.04 -16.68
N ARG A 104 -11.69 10.09 -16.04
CA ARG A 104 -10.61 9.93 -15.06
C ARG A 104 -11.05 9.16 -13.81
N ALA A 105 -12.29 9.36 -13.36
CA ALA A 105 -12.85 8.57 -12.27
C ALA A 105 -12.89 7.07 -12.63
N GLN A 106 -13.28 6.71 -13.86
CA GLN A 106 -13.26 5.33 -14.33
C GLN A 106 -11.84 4.75 -14.39
N GLU A 107 -10.85 5.51 -14.87
CA GLU A 107 -9.43 5.10 -14.89
C GLU A 107 -8.90 4.82 -13.48
N LEU A 108 -9.36 5.58 -12.48
CA LEU A 108 -9.03 5.35 -11.06
C LEU A 108 -9.83 4.18 -10.45
N GLY A 109 -10.69 3.51 -11.22
CA GLY A 109 -11.55 2.42 -10.76
C GLY A 109 -12.68 2.89 -9.83
N CYS A 110 -13.16 4.14 -10.00
CA CYS A 110 -14.28 4.72 -9.26
C CYS A 110 -15.60 4.33 -9.92
N THR A 111 -16.19 3.22 -9.51
CA THR A 111 -17.39 2.65 -10.15
C THR A 111 -18.70 3.22 -9.64
N GLY A 112 -18.69 3.87 -8.48
CA GLY A 112 -19.87 4.51 -7.85
C GLY A 112 -19.89 6.04 -8.01
N THR A 113 -19.04 6.60 -8.90
CA THR A 113 -18.88 8.05 -9.05
C THR A 113 -19.47 8.55 -10.35
N ASN A 114 -20.21 9.65 -10.28
CA ASN A 114 -20.65 10.42 -11.43
C ASN A 114 -20.58 11.91 -11.11
N PHE A 115 -19.83 12.67 -11.87
CA PHE A 115 -19.75 14.11 -11.78
C PHE A 115 -20.64 14.76 -12.82
N THR A 116 -21.34 15.86 -12.44
CA THR A 116 -22.17 16.67 -13.33
C THR A 116 -21.72 18.13 -13.40
N CYS A 117 -20.79 18.52 -12.54
CA CYS A 117 -20.20 19.86 -12.48
C CYS A 117 -18.78 19.82 -11.93
N ALA A 118 -18.04 20.91 -12.09
CA ALA A 118 -16.66 21.03 -11.61
C ALA A 118 -16.54 21.43 -10.13
N HIS A 119 -17.60 21.92 -9.49
CA HIS A 119 -17.56 22.57 -8.18
C HIS A 119 -18.33 21.84 -7.07
N GLY A 120 -19.32 20.99 -7.40
CA GLY A 120 -20.10 20.24 -6.44
C GLY A 120 -21.23 21.01 -5.76
N LEU A 121 -21.74 22.08 -6.37
CA LEU A 121 -23.04 22.59 -6.00
C LEU A 121 -24.11 21.53 -6.27
N PHE A 122 -25.18 21.55 -5.48
CA PHE A 122 -26.16 20.49 -5.50
C PHE A 122 -26.70 20.21 -6.89
N ASP A 123 -26.56 18.95 -7.29
CA ASP A 123 -27.16 18.35 -8.48
C ASP A 123 -27.43 16.87 -8.15
N TYR A 124 -28.63 16.37 -8.47
CA TYR A 124 -29.04 14.98 -8.19
C TYR A 124 -28.13 13.93 -8.84
N GLY A 125 -27.43 14.29 -9.92
CA GLY A 125 -26.50 13.40 -10.61
C GLY A 125 -25.07 13.43 -10.06
N ASN A 126 -24.71 14.43 -9.22
CA ASN A 126 -23.34 14.60 -8.72
C ASN A 126 -23.12 13.78 -7.45
N VAL A 127 -22.74 12.52 -7.63
CA VAL A 127 -22.60 11.53 -6.56
C VAL A 127 -21.27 10.80 -6.60
N SER A 128 -20.84 10.29 -5.46
CA SER A 128 -19.69 9.40 -5.34
C SER A 128 -19.87 8.49 -4.12
N THR A 129 -18.87 7.67 -3.82
CA THR A 129 -18.79 6.83 -2.63
C THR A 129 -17.56 7.21 -1.80
N ALA A 130 -17.55 6.88 -0.50
CA ALA A 130 -16.36 7.11 0.33
C ALA A 130 -15.14 6.36 -0.22
N GLN A 131 -15.33 5.15 -0.73
CA GLN A 131 -14.27 4.35 -1.35
C GLN A 131 -13.69 5.01 -2.61
N ASP A 132 -14.54 5.54 -3.48
CA ASP A 132 -14.10 6.18 -4.72
C ASP A 132 -13.40 7.51 -4.42
N LEU A 133 -13.94 8.30 -3.47
CA LEU A 133 -13.29 9.52 -3.02
C LEU A 133 -11.93 9.27 -2.38
N ALA A 134 -11.76 8.15 -1.67
CA ALA A 134 -10.45 7.76 -1.14
C ALA A 134 -9.43 7.52 -2.25
N LYS A 135 -9.82 6.89 -3.38
CA LYS A 135 -8.95 6.69 -4.55
C LYS A 135 -8.60 8.04 -5.21
N ILE A 136 -9.58 8.91 -5.42
CA ILE A 136 -9.36 10.25 -5.97
C ILE A 136 -8.44 11.06 -5.05
N ALA A 137 -8.67 11.02 -3.75
CA ALA A 137 -7.87 11.72 -2.76
C ALA A 137 -6.44 11.19 -2.69
N ALA A 138 -6.24 9.88 -2.81
CA ALA A 138 -4.90 9.27 -2.90
C ALA A 138 -4.14 9.74 -4.15
N ALA A 139 -4.82 9.82 -5.32
CA ALA A 139 -4.23 10.37 -6.54
C ALA A 139 -3.86 11.85 -6.37
N CYS A 140 -4.71 12.64 -5.69
CA CYS A 140 -4.40 14.03 -5.34
C CYS A 140 -3.19 14.12 -4.39
N ALA A 141 -3.15 13.32 -3.34
CA ALA A 141 -2.09 13.32 -2.33
C ALA A 141 -0.71 12.93 -2.92
N ALA A 142 -0.69 12.09 -3.95
CA ALA A 142 0.52 11.74 -4.68
C ALA A 142 1.12 12.92 -5.47
N ASN A 143 0.33 13.98 -5.71
CA ASN A 143 0.81 15.19 -6.39
C ASN A 143 1.30 16.21 -5.36
N GLN A 144 2.63 16.48 -5.38
CA GLN A 144 3.27 17.36 -4.42
C GLN A 144 2.69 18.79 -4.43
N THR A 145 2.35 19.33 -5.61
CA THR A 145 1.74 20.67 -5.73
C THR A 145 0.36 20.70 -5.10
N PHE A 146 -0.44 19.64 -5.31
CA PHE A 146 -1.74 19.52 -4.64
C PHE A 146 -1.59 19.54 -3.12
N ALA A 147 -0.74 18.68 -2.57
CA ALA A 147 -0.54 18.58 -1.13
C ALA A 147 -0.09 19.91 -0.52
N GLN A 148 0.81 20.63 -1.19
CA GLN A 148 1.28 21.94 -0.76
C GLN A 148 0.14 22.98 -0.75
N VAL A 149 -0.65 23.08 -1.83
CA VAL A 149 -1.75 24.06 -1.93
C VAL A 149 -2.88 23.72 -0.98
N ALA A 150 -3.29 22.46 -0.90
CA ALA A 150 -4.36 22.02 -0.02
C ALA A 150 -3.99 22.13 1.48
N GLY A 151 -2.68 22.08 1.81
CA GLY A 151 -2.13 22.30 3.14
C GLY A 151 -1.92 23.78 3.51
N THR A 152 -2.20 24.71 2.59
CA THR A 152 -1.99 26.13 2.82
C THR A 152 -3.15 26.74 3.63
N ALA A 153 -2.84 27.31 4.79
CA ALA A 153 -3.85 27.94 5.65
C ALA A 153 -4.30 29.32 5.13
N SER A 154 -3.41 30.07 4.48
CA SER A 154 -3.68 31.42 3.98
C SER A 154 -2.87 31.70 2.71
N TYR A 155 -3.46 32.40 1.76
CA TYR A 155 -2.84 32.77 0.49
C TYR A 155 -3.20 34.17 0.07
N VAL A 156 -2.22 34.91 -0.47
CA VAL A 156 -2.43 36.27 -0.98
C VAL A 156 -2.69 36.20 -2.48
N LEU A 157 -3.93 36.48 -2.87
CA LEU A 157 -4.32 36.67 -4.27
C LEU A 157 -3.79 38.01 -4.77
N PRO A 158 -3.01 38.06 -5.85
CA PRO A 158 -2.46 39.32 -6.37
C PRO A 158 -3.54 40.22 -6.96
N ALA A 159 -3.19 41.48 -7.24
CA ALA A 159 -3.98 42.35 -8.05
C ALA A 159 -4.18 41.81 -9.46
N THR A 160 -5.30 42.14 -10.10
CA THR A 160 -5.64 41.70 -11.46
C THR A 160 -5.93 42.93 -12.36
N ASN A 161 -6.20 42.69 -13.64
CA ASN A 161 -6.65 43.76 -14.55
C ASN A 161 -7.93 44.46 -14.09
N LEU A 162 -8.81 43.77 -13.34
CA LEU A 162 -10.08 44.31 -12.84
C LEU A 162 -10.09 44.60 -11.34
N ARG A 163 -9.04 44.24 -10.59
CA ARG A 163 -8.89 44.46 -9.15
C ARG A 163 -7.50 45.00 -8.86
N LYS A 164 -7.44 46.22 -8.35
CA LYS A 164 -6.16 46.88 -8.09
C LYS A 164 -5.49 46.50 -6.77
N ALA A 165 -6.23 45.86 -5.85
CA ALA A 165 -5.72 45.48 -4.54
C ALA A 165 -5.57 43.96 -4.42
N GLU A 166 -4.55 43.54 -3.72
CA GLU A 166 -4.37 42.18 -3.24
C GLU A 166 -5.47 41.78 -2.25
N ARG A 167 -5.72 40.48 -2.13
CA ARG A 167 -6.71 39.90 -1.22
C ARG A 167 -6.16 38.68 -0.53
N THR A 168 -6.22 38.64 0.77
CA THR A 168 -5.89 37.44 1.52
C THR A 168 -7.11 36.54 1.61
N ILE A 169 -6.95 35.27 1.26
CA ILE A 169 -7.92 34.21 1.51
C ILE A 169 -7.35 33.28 2.58
N SER A 170 -8.20 32.77 3.47
CA SER A 170 -7.80 31.91 4.57
C SER A 170 -8.75 30.73 4.68
N SER A 171 -8.21 29.57 5.02
CA SER A 171 -9.00 28.38 5.27
C SER A 171 -9.88 28.55 6.50
N SER A 172 -11.13 28.17 6.39
CA SER A 172 -12.06 28.09 7.53
C SER A 172 -12.06 26.71 8.18
N ASN A 173 -11.17 25.81 7.77
CA ASN A 173 -11.16 24.46 8.31
C ASN A 173 -10.52 24.40 9.70
N SER A 174 -11.31 23.97 10.68
CA SER A 174 -10.90 23.93 12.08
C SER A 174 -9.73 22.99 12.38
N LEU A 175 -9.56 21.89 11.61
CA LEU A 175 -8.45 20.96 11.79
C LEU A 175 -7.08 21.56 11.44
N MET A 176 -7.04 22.59 10.59
CA MET A 176 -5.82 23.27 10.14
C MET A 176 -5.62 24.65 10.77
N ASN A 177 -6.57 25.15 11.52
CA ASN A 177 -6.49 26.43 12.21
C ASN A 177 -5.93 26.26 13.62
N SER A 178 -4.72 26.72 13.88
CA SER A 178 -4.04 26.58 15.18
C SER A 178 -4.76 27.26 16.36
N GLU A 179 -5.70 28.15 16.10
CA GLU A 179 -6.52 28.79 17.13
C GLU A 179 -7.80 27.99 17.46
N SER A 180 -8.11 26.95 16.67
CA SER A 180 -9.28 26.10 16.86
C SER A 180 -9.03 25.02 17.89
N ALA A 181 -10.05 24.69 18.70
CA ALA A 181 -10.03 23.52 19.59
C ALA A 181 -9.87 22.19 18.84
N ASN A 182 -10.27 22.17 17.55
CA ASN A 182 -10.18 21.00 16.69
C ASN A 182 -8.84 20.93 15.92
N TYR A 183 -7.90 21.86 16.16
CA TYR A 183 -6.60 21.84 15.49
C TYR A 183 -5.82 20.56 15.79
N ARG A 184 -5.25 19.95 14.73
CA ARG A 184 -4.37 18.78 14.85
C ARG A 184 -3.09 19.02 14.04
N GLU A 185 -1.97 19.11 14.74
CA GLU A 185 -0.65 19.36 14.15
C GLU A 185 -0.25 18.33 13.09
N TYR A 186 -0.73 17.10 13.24
CA TYR A 186 -0.45 16.00 12.31
C TYR A 186 -1.28 16.05 11.03
N VAL A 187 -2.32 16.88 10.94
CA VAL A 187 -3.12 17.04 9.72
C VAL A 187 -2.34 17.85 8.69
N ARG A 188 -2.17 17.30 7.50
CA ARG A 188 -1.40 17.89 6.41
C ARG A 188 -2.25 18.70 5.45
N TRP A 189 -3.42 18.21 5.12
CA TRP A 189 -4.38 18.94 4.29
C TRP A 189 -5.81 18.42 4.48
N VAL A 190 -6.75 19.27 4.14
CA VAL A 190 -8.19 18.99 4.28
C VAL A 190 -8.96 19.60 3.12
N LYS A 191 -9.96 18.86 2.62
CA LYS A 191 -11.01 19.42 1.77
C LYS A 191 -12.38 19.12 2.37
N GLY A 192 -13.09 20.16 2.79
CA GLY A 192 -14.46 20.08 3.27
C GLY A 192 -15.50 20.36 2.17
N GLY A 193 -16.72 19.91 2.38
CA GLY A 193 -17.89 20.19 1.56
C GLY A 193 -19.17 20.19 2.38
N PHE A 194 -20.13 21.02 1.98
CA PHE A 194 -21.46 21.08 2.60
C PHE A 194 -22.52 21.50 1.58
N THR A 195 -23.60 20.78 1.54
CA THR A 195 -24.91 21.21 1.05
C THR A 195 -25.98 20.63 1.97
N THR A 196 -27.17 21.20 1.96
CA THR A 196 -28.30 20.75 2.81
C THR A 196 -28.58 19.23 2.62
N LEU A 197 -28.40 18.71 1.41
CA LEU A 197 -28.68 17.30 1.09
C LEU A 197 -27.46 16.39 1.23
N ALA A 198 -26.25 16.92 1.03
CA ALA A 198 -25.03 16.16 1.23
C ALA A 198 -24.68 16.00 2.71
N GLY A 199 -25.19 16.87 3.57
CA GLY A 199 -24.64 17.01 4.91
C GLY A 199 -23.21 17.56 4.86
N ARG A 200 -22.46 17.37 5.92
CA ARG A 200 -21.05 17.74 5.98
C ARG A 200 -20.20 16.58 5.49
N CYS A 201 -19.30 16.91 4.57
CA CYS A 201 -18.39 15.96 3.97
C CYS A 201 -16.96 16.46 4.17
N ILE A 202 -16.02 15.54 4.38
CA ILE A 202 -14.60 15.87 4.53
C ILE A 202 -13.72 14.76 3.94
N VAL A 203 -12.63 15.20 3.32
CA VAL A 203 -11.45 14.38 3.08
C VAL A 203 -10.30 15.06 3.80
N ALA A 204 -9.57 14.31 4.61
CA ALA A 204 -8.41 14.82 5.34
C ALA A 204 -7.25 13.82 5.22
N PHE A 205 -6.03 14.35 5.21
CA PHE A 205 -4.81 13.56 5.27
C PHE A 205 -3.97 14.01 6.47
N ALA A 206 -3.46 13.02 7.18
CA ALA A 206 -2.66 13.21 8.38
C ALA A 206 -1.38 12.39 8.28
N GLU A 207 -0.30 12.91 8.85
CA GLU A 207 1.01 12.25 8.88
C GLU A 207 1.57 12.33 10.30
N LYS A 208 1.93 11.16 10.86
CA LYS A 208 2.53 11.04 12.18
C LYS A 208 3.52 9.86 12.16
N ASN A 209 4.72 10.06 12.72
CA ASN A 209 5.74 9.01 12.81
C ASN A 209 6.15 8.38 11.45
N GLY A 210 6.09 9.15 10.35
CA GLY A 210 6.43 8.66 9.02
C GLY A 210 5.30 7.91 8.30
N HIS A 211 4.14 7.74 8.93
CA HIS A 211 2.97 7.11 8.33
C HIS A 211 1.91 8.14 7.96
N THR A 212 1.33 8.00 6.78
CA THR A 212 0.30 8.90 6.27
C THR A 212 -1.02 8.15 6.11
N TYR A 213 -2.08 8.73 6.68
CA TYR A 213 -3.45 8.24 6.53
C TYR A 213 -4.34 9.28 5.87
N GLY A 214 -5.24 8.80 5.02
CA GLY A 214 -6.34 9.58 4.49
C GLY A 214 -7.67 9.07 5.03
N LEU A 215 -8.57 9.97 5.39
CA LEU A 215 -9.94 9.65 5.77
C LEU A 215 -10.95 10.33 4.86
N VAL A 216 -12.12 9.71 4.73
CA VAL A 216 -13.28 10.25 4.03
C VAL A 216 -14.50 10.04 4.90
N ILE A 217 -15.18 11.16 5.25
CA ILE A 217 -16.47 11.14 5.96
C ILE A 217 -17.51 11.84 5.08
N LEU A 218 -18.66 11.21 4.89
CA LEU A 218 -19.76 11.72 4.08
C LEU A 218 -21.04 11.73 4.90
N GLY A 219 -21.88 12.77 4.68
CA GLY A 219 -23.23 12.82 5.23
C GLY A 219 -23.31 13.11 6.71
N CYS A 220 -22.29 13.69 7.32
CA CYS A 220 -22.33 14.05 8.73
C CYS A 220 -23.30 15.21 8.98
N ASP A 221 -24.06 15.14 10.06
CA ASP A 221 -25.16 16.07 10.39
C ASP A 221 -24.66 17.40 11.00
N THR A 222 -23.66 17.33 11.89
CA THR A 222 -23.14 18.51 12.60
C THR A 222 -21.63 18.68 12.46
N PRO A 223 -21.10 19.92 12.63
CA PRO A 223 -19.65 20.12 12.67
C PRO A 223 -18.96 19.35 13.78
N ASP A 224 -19.57 19.31 14.97
CA ASP A 224 -18.97 18.70 16.15
C ASP A 224 -18.82 17.18 15.95
N HIS A 225 -19.85 16.52 15.43
CA HIS A 225 -19.75 15.09 15.05
C HIS A 225 -18.66 14.87 14.01
N LEU A 226 -18.59 15.72 12.96
CA LEU A 226 -17.59 15.58 11.92
C LEU A 226 -16.17 15.62 12.48
N PHE A 227 -15.87 16.55 13.37
CA PHE A 227 -14.53 16.67 13.95
C PHE A 227 -14.22 15.57 14.96
N THR A 228 -15.21 15.15 15.77
CA THR A 228 -15.06 14.02 16.67
C THR A 228 -14.76 12.73 15.88
N GLU A 229 -15.50 12.45 14.82
CA GLU A 229 -15.25 11.30 13.96
C GLU A 229 -13.88 11.36 13.27
N CYS A 230 -13.41 12.56 12.87
CA CYS A 230 -12.06 12.72 12.33
C CYS A 230 -10.99 12.34 13.36
N ASP A 231 -11.13 12.81 14.60
CA ASP A 231 -10.21 12.52 15.68
C ASP A 231 -10.18 11.01 15.99
N ASP A 232 -11.36 10.43 16.22
CA ASP A 232 -11.51 9.01 16.55
C ASP A 232 -10.91 8.11 15.47
N LEU A 233 -11.12 8.44 14.19
CA LEU A 233 -10.58 7.67 13.05
C LEU A 233 -9.07 7.82 12.91
N PHE A 234 -8.51 9.02 13.11
CA PHE A 234 -7.07 9.21 13.05
C PHE A 234 -6.37 8.57 14.25
N ASP A 235 -6.93 8.72 15.45
CA ASP A 235 -6.39 8.08 16.65
C ASP A 235 -6.41 6.56 16.48
N TRP A 236 -7.53 5.99 16.06
CA TRP A 236 -7.62 4.56 15.73
C TRP A 236 -6.56 4.14 14.70
N ALA A 237 -6.39 4.89 13.60
CA ALA A 237 -5.43 4.53 12.56
C ALA A 237 -3.99 4.57 13.07
N PHE A 238 -3.61 5.62 13.83
CA PHE A 238 -2.25 5.75 14.36
C PHE A 238 -1.94 4.82 15.53
N GLU A 239 -2.95 4.31 16.24
CA GLU A 239 -2.79 3.38 17.37
C GLU A 239 -2.87 1.92 16.94
N SER A 240 -3.69 1.61 15.93
CA SER A 240 -3.98 0.24 15.53
C SER A 240 -3.00 -0.34 14.50
N PHE A 241 -2.31 0.51 13.75
CA PHE A 241 -1.36 0.08 12.72
C PHE A 241 0.06 0.39 13.14
N ALA A 242 0.94 -0.60 12.98
CA ALA A 242 2.36 -0.48 13.32
C ALA A 242 3.22 -1.40 12.45
N ASP A 243 4.53 -1.11 12.39
CA ASP A 243 5.51 -2.08 11.95
C ASP A 243 5.57 -3.24 12.94
N ARG A 244 5.35 -4.45 12.47
CA ARG A 244 5.38 -5.66 13.30
C ARG A 244 6.15 -6.79 12.61
N PRO A 245 6.80 -7.67 13.39
CA PRO A 245 7.39 -8.87 12.85
C PRO A 245 6.27 -9.81 12.37
N LEU A 246 6.34 -10.23 11.11
CA LEU A 246 5.39 -11.17 10.49
C LEU A 246 5.94 -12.59 10.48
N VAL A 247 7.24 -12.72 10.24
CA VAL A 247 7.94 -13.99 10.16
C VAL A 247 9.24 -13.86 10.95
N ASP A 248 9.47 -14.79 11.87
CA ASP A 248 10.77 -14.96 12.53
C ASP A 248 11.56 -16.12 11.89
N THR A 249 12.82 -16.25 12.27
CA THR A 249 13.71 -17.30 11.75
C THR A 249 13.63 -18.60 12.54
N GLN A 250 12.83 -18.71 13.60
CA GLN A 250 12.80 -19.86 14.49
C GLN A 250 11.52 -20.68 14.36
N THR A 251 10.46 -20.07 13.85
CA THR A 251 9.17 -20.74 13.65
C THR A 251 9.17 -21.52 12.34
N GLU A 252 8.76 -22.79 12.40
CA GLU A 252 8.55 -23.62 11.21
C GLU A 252 7.41 -23.02 10.36
N ILE A 253 7.72 -22.77 9.09
CA ILE A 253 6.75 -22.20 8.13
C ILE A 253 6.04 -23.30 7.37
N THR A 254 6.79 -24.31 6.90
CA THR A 254 6.27 -25.42 6.09
C THR A 254 7.23 -26.59 6.10
N THR A 255 6.86 -27.66 5.43
CA THR A 255 7.71 -28.83 5.22
C THR A 255 7.77 -29.22 3.74
N VAL A 256 8.87 -29.87 3.35
CA VAL A 256 9.00 -30.50 2.02
C VAL A 256 9.35 -31.99 2.19
N ALA A 257 8.90 -32.83 1.26
CA ALA A 257 9.17 -34.26 1.30
C ALA A 257 10.69 -34.55 1.17
N LEU A 258 11.19 -35.48 2.01
CA LEU A 258 12.60 -35.92 1.98
C LEU A 258 12.70 -37.32 1.41
N THR A 259 13.48 -37.48 0.36
CA THR A 259 13.79 -38.79 -0.23
C THR A 259 15.14 -39.32 0.23
N LYS A 260 15.38 -40.66 0.16
CA LYS A 260 16.60 -41.33 0.60
C LYS A 260 16.87 -41.19 2.12
N CYS A 261 15.87 -40.93 2.91
CA CYS A 261 15.88 -40.95 4.36
C CYS A 261 14.62 -41.69 4.83
N ARG A 262 14.77 -42.81 5.56
CA ARG A 262 13.63 -43.64 6.03
C ARG A 262 13.13 -43.18 7.39
N THR A 263 13.98 -42.55 8.16
CA THR A 263 13.69 -42.11 9.53
C THR A 263 12.94 -40.78 9.58
N GLU A 264 13.11 -39.98 8.54
CA GLU A 264 12.49 -38.64 8.44
C GLU A 264 11.91 -38.44 7.03
N PRO A 265 10.58 -38.46 6.89
CA PRO A 265 9.93 -38.34 5.58
C PRO A 265 9.83 -36.87 5.07
N THR A 266 10.06 -35.90 5.92
CA THR A 266 9.94 -34.46 5.62
C THR A 266 11.09 -33.66 6.21
N VAL A 267 11.32 -32.49 5.64
CA VAL A 267 12.25 -31.45 6.11
C VAL A 267 11.44 -30.25 6.54
N ALA A 268 11.62 -29.80 7.79
CA ALA A 268 11.06 -28.55 8.28
C ALA A 268 11.85 -27.36 7.69
N LEU A 269 11.13 -26.36 7.22
CA LEU A 269 11.66 -25.17 6.59
C LEU A 269 11.33 -23.92 7.41
N TYR A 270 12.31 -23.07 7.53
CA TYR A 270 12.32 -21.84 8.31
C TYR A 270 12.72 -20.67 7.43
N ALA A 271 12.30 -19.45 7.77
CA ALA A 271 12.77 -18.28 7.06
C ALA A 271 14.28 -18.05 7.27
N ALA A 272 15.00 -17.73 6.21
CA ALA A 272 16.42 -17.38 6.29
C ALA A 272 16.66 -16.03 6.96
N ALA A 273 15.67 -15.13 6.91
CA ALA A 273 15.68 -13.80 7.52
C ALA A 273 14.30 -13.45 8.06
N PRO A 274 14.19 -12.59 9.07
CA PRO A 274 12.90 -12.10 9.54
C PRO A 274 12.25 -11.21 8.46
N VAL A 275 10.91 -11.24 8.40
CA VAL A 275 10.10 -10.35 7.57
C VAL A 275 9.23 -9.52 8.48
N SER A 276 9.22 -8.20 8.27
CA SER A 276 8.34 -7.26 8.96
C SER A 276 7.42 -6.60 7.96
N GLY A 277 6.23 -6.21 8.39
CA GLY A 277 5.26 -5.49 7.59
C GLY A 277 4.48 -4.51 8.44
N TYR A 278 3.95 -3.49 7.78
CA TYR A 278 3.09 -2.50 8.40
C TYR A 278 1.64 -2.91 8.25
N GLY A 279 0.93 -3.07 9.38
CA GLY A 279 -0.46 -3.50 9.37
C GLY A 279 -1.11 -3.49 10.74
N HIS A 280 -2.40 -3.86 10.76
CA HIS A 280 -3.18 -4.01 11.98
C HIS A 280 -2.79 -5.29 12.74
N ALA A 281 -2.97 -5.28 14.05
CA ALA A 281 -2.65 -6.45 14.89
C ALA A 281 -3.44 -7.72 14.50
N ASP A 282 -4.65 -7.54 13.98
CA ASP A 282 -5.55 -8.64 13.58
C ASP A 282 -5.38 -9.08 12.12
N ASP A 283 -4.51 -8.43 11.34
CA ASP A 283 -4.27 -8.81 9.94
C ASP A 283 -3.66 -10.21 9.87
N ILE A 284 -4.11 -10.98 8.89
CA ILE A 284 -3.74 -12.38 8.72
C ILE A 284 -2.49 -12.49 7.84
N VAL A 285 -1.47 -13.17 8.37
CA VAL A 285 -0.28 -13.54 7.59
C VAL A 285 -0.56 -14.82 6.82
N THR A 286 -0.36 -14.79 5.50
CA THR A 286 -0.47 -15.95 4.62
C THR A 286 0.77 -16.09 3.74
N TYR A 287 0.96 -17.29 3.15
CA TYR A 287 2.14 -17.61 2.37
C TYR A 287 1.77 -18.22 1.03
N SER A 288 2.56 -17.90 0.01
CA SER A 288 2.64 -18.65 -1.24
C SER A 288 4.04 -19.22 -1.36
N PHE A 289 4.17 -20.48 -1.80
CA PHE A 289 5.43 -21.18 -1.79
C PHE A 289 5.90 -21.51 -3.21
N ASP A 290 7.20 -21.30 -3.46
CA ASP A 290 7.92 -21.86 -4.60
C ASP A 290 8.90 -22.92 -4.07
N LEU A 291 8.44 -24.17 -4.04
CA LEU A 291 9.13 -25.31 -3.45
C LEU A 291 9.16 -26.51 -4.41
N PRO A 292 10.23 -27.31 -4.43
CA PRO A 292 10.22 -28.59 -5.11
C PRO A 292 9.26 -29.58 -4.41
N GLU A 293 8.69 -30.51 -5.15
CA GLU A 293 7.85 -31.56 -4.57
C GLU A 293 8.59 -32.42 -3.53
N SER A 294 9.89 -32.65 -3.72
CA SER A 294 10.75 -33.36 -2.77
C SER A 294 12.21 -32.97 -2.94
N ILE A 295 12.99 -33.14 -1.88
CA ILE A 295 14.46 -33.03 -1.90
C ILE A 295 15.11 -34.34 -1.48
N ALA A 296 16.33 -34.57 -1.96
CA ALA A 296 17.09 -35.79 -1.60
C ALA A 296 18.02 -35.53 -0.41
N ALA A 297 18.03 -36.40 0.60
CA ALA A 297 19.11 -36.41 1.58
C ALA A 297 20.44 -36.68 0.86
N THR A 298 21.56 -36.06 1.17
CA THR A 298 21.94 -35.31 2.36
C THR A 298 21.72 -33.81 2.14
N VAL A 299 21.00 -33.15 3.05
CA VAL A 299 20.78 -31.71 3.05
C VAL A 299 21.50 -31.13 4.27
N LYS A 300 22.32 -30.11 4.06
CA LYS A 300 23.08 -29.47 5.14
C LYS A 300 22.20 -28.43 5.86
N SER A 301 22.51 -28.20 7.13
CA SER A 301 21.93 -27.02 7.86
C SER A 301 22.22 -25.73 7.10
N GLY A 302 21.24 -24.85 7.02
CA GLY A 302 21.32 -23.58 6.29
C GLY A 302 21.15 -23.69 4.77
N SER A 303 20.87 -24.90 4.22
CA SER A 303 20.60 -25.04 2.79
C SER A 303 19.29 -24.37 2.41
N VAL A 304 19.31 -23.51 1.39
CA VAL A 304 18.10 -22.95 0.77
C VAL A 304 17.41 -24.05 -0.03
N VAL A 305 16.10 -24.22 0.21
CA VAL A 305 15.27 -25.24 -0.45
C VAL A 305 14.30 -24.63 -1.43
N GLY A 306 13.88 -23.41 -1.20
CA GLY A 306 12.96 -22.65 -2.03
C GLY A 306 12.65 -21.31 -1.40
N THR A 307 11.53 -20.71 -1.77
CA THR A 307 11.12 -19.39 -1.28
C THR A 307 9.67 -19.39 -0.79
N ALA A 308 9.37 -18.46 0.11
CA ALA A 308 8.00 -18.11 0.50
C ALA A 308 7.74 -16.62 0.21
N THR A 309 6.67 -16.32 -0.50
CA THR A 309 6.12 -14.97 -0.58
C THR A 309 5.16 -14.78 0.58
N VAL A 310 5.39 -13.73 1.36
CA VAL A 310 4.63 -13.40 2.58
C VAL A 310 3.58 -12.36 2.21
N TYR A 311 2.34 -12.60 2.60
CA TYR A 311 1.22 -11.68 2.43
C TYR A 311 0.67 -11.28 3.79
N LEU A 312 0.26 -10.03 3.92
CA LEU A 312 -0.46 -9.49 5.06
C LEU A 312 -1.84 -9.02 4.58
N ASP A 313 -2.88 -9.66 5.08
CA ASP A 313 -4.30 -9.47 4.68
C ASP A 313 -4.54 -9.50 3.15
N GLY A 314 -3.72 -10.29 2.44
CA GLY A 314 -3.76 -10.48 0.98
C GLY A 314 -2.83 -9.58 0.17
N ASP A 315 -2.21 -8.59 0.78
CA ASP A 315 -1.22 -7.73 0.13
C ASP A 315 0.19 -8.33 0.29
N GLU A 316 0.95 -8.37 -0.80
CA GLU A 316 2.32 -8.88 -0.80
C GLU A 316 3.25 -7.94 -0.02
N VAL A 317 3.93 -8.50 1.00
CA VAL A 317 4.91 -7.77 1.82
C VAL A 317 6.33 -8.01 1.35
N GLY A 318 6.64 -9.23 0.91
CA GLY A 318 7.97 -9.59 0.42
C GLY A 318 8.18 -11.08 0.28
N THR A 319 9.35 -11.46 -0.22
CA THR A 319 9.75 -12.85 -0.42
C THR A 319 10.97 -13.17 0.45
N VAL A 320 11.00 -14.37 1.04
CA VAL A 320 12.09 -14.86 1.88
C VAL A 320 12.52 -16.26 1.48
N ASP A 321 13.83 -16.53 1.51
CA ASP A 321 14.37 -17.87 1.31
C ASP A 321 13.96 -18.79 2.46
N LEU A 322 13.65 -20.03 2.13
CA LEU A 322 13.34 -21.10 3.08
C LEU A 322 14.54 -22.02 3.25
N VAL A 323 14.98 -22.15 4.50
CA VAL A 323 16.20 -22.88 4.86
C VAL A 323 15.92 -23.99 5.88
N THR A 324 16.85 -24.94 5.95
CA THR A 324 16.85 -25.99 6.97
C THR A 324 17.68 -25.55 8.17
N HIS A 325 17.25 -25.87 9.39
CA HIS A 325 18.02 -25.56 10.62
C HIS A 325 18.97 -26.68 11.06
N ARG A 326 18.84 -27.87 10.49
CA ARG A 326 19.68 -29.02 10.78
C ARG A 326 20.12 -29.79 9.54
N GLU A 327 21.10 -30.66 9.69
CA GLU A 327 21.52 -31.57 8.61
C GLU A 327 20.61 -32.81 8.58
N TYR A 328 20.22 -33.23 7.38
CA TYR A 328 19.49 -34.47 7.11
C TYR A 328 20.38 -35.41 6.30
N VAL A 329 20.76 -36.53 6.92
CA VAL A 329 21.72 -37.47 6.35
C VAL A 329 20.99 -38.62 5.66
N SER A 330 21.47 -39.05 4.49
CA SER A 330 20.93 -40.20 3.79
C SER A 330 21.23 -41.50 4.53
N ASP A 331 20.21 -42.33 4.78
CA ASP A 331 20.35 -43.67 5.37
C ASP A 331 21.21 -44.56 4.48
N PHE A 332 21.15 -44.36 3.16
CA PHE A 332 21.99 -45.09 2.20
C PHE A 332 23.50 -44.86 2.43
N ARG A 333 23.91 -43.67 2.80
CA ARG A 333 25.30 -43.35 3.16
C ARG A 333 25.72 -43.99 4.48
N THR A 334 24.80 -44.06 5.44
CA THR A 334 25.04 -44.71 6.74
C THR A 334 25.12 -46.21 6.55
N ASP A 335 24.20 -46.80 5.78
CA ASP A 335 24.19 -48.22 5.44
C ASP A 335 25.44 -48.62 4.64
N MET A 336 25.88 -47.84 3.68
CA MET A 336 27.13 -48.09 2.94
C MET A 336 28.37 -48.04 3.84
N LYS A 337 28.49 -47.13 4.76
CA LYS A 337 29.58 -47.04 5.73
C LYS A 337 29.57 -48.25 6.67
N ALA A 338 28.41 -48.63 7.19
CA ALA A 338 28.24 -49.81 8.03
C ALA A 338 28.59 -51.10 7.26
N THR A 339 28.12 -51.22 6.04
CA THR A 339 28.42 -52.40 5.15
C THR A 339 29.91 -52.47 4.81
N ALA A 340 30.55 -51.35 4.53
CA ALA A 340 31.99 -51.27 4.27
C ALA A 340 32.83 -51.68 5.51
N LEU A 341 32.42 -51.19 6.69
CA LEU A 341 33.07 -51.58 7.96
C LEU A 341 32.91 -53.05 8.25
N LEU A 342 31.73 -53.65 8.02
CA LEU A 342 31.48 -55.07 8.16
C LEU A 342 32.33 -55.92 7.17
N LEU A 343 32.42 -55.48 5.91
CA LEU A 343 33.28 -56.10 4.91
C LEU A 343 34.77 -56.06 5.28
N CYS A 344 35.25 -54.90 5.77
CA CYS A 344 36.60 -54.75 6.26
C CYS A 344 36.89 -55.68 7.45
N ALA A 345 35.94 -55.74 8.41
CA ALA A 345 36.09 -56.69 9.56
C ALA A 345 36.11 -58.14 9.12
N LEU A 346 35.24 -58.54 8.17
CA LEU A 346 35.22 -59.91 7.62
C LEU A 346 36.50 -60.23 6.94
N VAL A 347 37.07 -59.31 6.12
CA VAL A 347 38.39 -59.53 5.44
C VAL A 347 39.51 -59.69 6.48
N LEU A 348 39.52 -58.92 7.53
CA LEU A 348 40.49 -59.03 8.62
C LEU A 348 40.38 -60.38 9.35
N ILE A 349 39.15 -60.86 9.63
CA ILE A 349 38.93 -62.18 10.25
C ILE A 349 39.40 -63.28 9.34
N LEU A 350 39.08 -63.27 8.04
CA LEU A 350 39.54 -64.27 7.06
C LEU A 350 41.06 -64.25 6.93
N PHE A 351 41.70 -63.09 6.94
CA PHE A 351 43.16 -62.97 6.92
C PHE A 351 43.79 -63.54 8.19
N ALA A 352 43.24 -63.27 9.37
CA ALA A 352 43.68 -63.81 10.64
C ALA A 352 43.53 -65.33 10.66
N MET A 353 42.40 -65.87 10.18
CA MET A 353 42.24 -67.36 10.02
C MET A 353 43.24 -67.98 9.07
N MET A 354 43.52 -67.34 7.94
CA MET A 354 44.55 -67.80 6.99
C MET A 354 45.93 -67.81 7.63
N VAL A 355 46.31 -66.79 8.37
CA VAL A 355 47.60 -66.74 9.09
C VAL A 355 47.65 -67.81 10.16
N LEU A 356 46.57 -68.07 10.92
CA LEU A 356 46.53 -69.20 11.90
C LEU A 356 46.61 -70.55 11.27
N THR A 357 45.99 -70.81 10.14
CA THR A 357 46.06 -72.07 9.41
C THR A 357 47.44 -72.27 8.84
N LEU A 358 48.12 -71.27 8.31
CA LEU A 358 49.51 -71.34 7.86
C LEU A 358 50.46 -71.57 9.04
N ALA A 359 50.25 -70.98 10.19
CA ALA A 359 51.02 -71.18 11.39
C ALA A 359 50.85 -72.62 11.97
N ALA A 360 49.63 -73.17 11.92
CA ALA A 360 49.31 -74.53 12.38
C ALA A 360 49.77 -75.61 11.41
N GLY A 361 49.87 -75.31 10.11
CA GLY A 361 50.38 -76.26 9.08
C GLY A 361 51.90 -76.40 9.01
N GLY A 362 52.63 -75.60 9.79
CA GLY A 362 54.12 -75.63 9.83
C GLY A 362 54.75 -76.72 10.68
N GLY A 363 54.05 -77.83 10.96
CA GLY A 363 54.54 -78.93 11.78
C GLY A 363 55.10 -80.14 10.98
N SER A 364 56.43 -80.30 11.00
CA SER A 364 57.24 -81.54 10.77
C SER A 364 57.41 -82.10 9.34
N LEU A 365 58.47 -81.64 8.69
CA LEU A 365 59.21 -82.45 7.68
C LEU A 365 60.25 -83.27 8.38
N SER A 366 59.92 -84.53 8.70
CA SER A 366 60.89 -85.52 9.20
C SER A 366 61.77 -86.02 8.04
N LEU A 367 63.07 -85.72 8.09
CA LEU A 367 64.10 -86.26 7.21
C LEU A 367 64.35 -87.74 7.56
N LYS A 368 63.88 -88.74 6.75
CA LYS A 368 64.28 -90.11 6.78
C LYS A 368 65.69 -90.27 6.13
N LYS A 369 66.76 -90.49 6.97
CA LYS A 369 68.06 -90.88 6.56
C LYS A 369 68.01 -92.32 5.95
N ARG A 370 68.30 -92.44 4.70
CA ARG A 370 68.58 -93.74 4.05
C ARG A 370 70.02 -94.19 4.39
N ARG A 371 70.19 -95.28 5.15
CA ARG A 371 71.41 -95.99 5.30
C ARG A 371 71.61 -96.91 4.10
N HIS A 372 72.73 -96.80 3.41
CA HIS A 372 73.24 -97.78 2.49
C HIS A 372 73.99 -98.84 3.29
N ARG A 373 73.71 -100.15 2.99
CA ARG A 373 74.65 -101.30 3.12
C ARG A 373 74.89 -101.90 1.73
N ARG A 374 76.10 -101.98 1.47
CA ARG A 374 76.79 -102.83 0.52
C ARG A 374 75.95 -103.47 -0.59
#